data_ee11cc575a83c4de059dced4bdfe545f
#
_entry.id   ee11cc575a83c4de059dced4bdfe545f
#
_cell.length_a   1.000
_cell.length_b   1.000
_cell.length_c   1.000
_cell.angle_alpha   90.00
_cell.angle_beta   90.00
_cell.angle_gamma   90.00
#
_symmetry.space_group_name_H-M   'P 1'
#
loop_
_entity.id
_entity.type
_entity.pdbx_description
1 polymer ?
#
loop_
_entity_poly.entity_id
_entity_poly.type
_entity_poly.pdbx_seq_one_letter_code
_entity_poly.pdbx_strand_id
1 'polypeptide(L)'
;MGLLENKVAIVTGAGRGIGKEICLHLAKQGAKIVVNDLGGDRDGSGGGKIADEVVKEINDLGLEATANYDSVSTVQGGENIFQSAIDTFGGADILVNNAGILRDKTLYNMEESDWDSIMEVHLKGHYNCTRPLVRFIRDTNRADCRIINMSSVSGLFGNFGQVNYGAAKAGIAGFTRSLALEVAKYKCTVNTISPGAATRLTIDLIEAAGRKYDENDWTQGPEQIAPVVTWLCTKAASEVTSQIIHSQGGILGIMQQPAIIKSFTTDDLWTLDQLDSLIPDLVESKKYHDEDVAEKGAPKKV
;
A
#
# COMPACT_ATOMS: atom_id res chain seq x y z
N MET A 1 -27.25 4.86 -7.20
CA MET A 1 -26.49 5.81 -6.38
C MET A 1 -25.25 5.05 -5.90
N GLY A 2 -24.05 5.56 -6.23
CA GLY A 2 -22.79 4.90 -5.88
C GLY A 2 -22.49 5.04 -4.39
N LEU A 3 -21.64 4.15 -3.85
CA LEU A 3 -21.26 4.13 -2.45
C LEU A 3 -20.34 5.30 -2.05
N LEU A 4 -19.74 6.01 -3.03
CA LEU A 4 -18.76 7.08 -2.85
C LEU A 4 -19.18 8.40 -3.53
N GLU A 5 -20.47 8.61 -3.71
CA GLU A 5 -21.01 9.84 -4.26
C GLU A 5 -20.48 11.09 -3.53
N ASN A 6 -20.04 12.08 -4.30
CA ASN A 6 -19.45 13.33 -3.83
C ASN A 6 -18.12 13.18 -3.05
N LYS A 7 -17.49 12.01 -3.05
CA LYS A 7 -16.14 11.82 -2.51
C LYS A 7 -15.10 12.14 -3.58
N VAL A 8 -13.98 12.72 -3.15
CA VAL A 8 -12.82 12.98 -4.00
C VAL A 8 -11.69 12.06 -3.56
N ALA A 9 -11.18 11.27 -4.51
CA ALA A 9 -10.11 10.31 -4.27
C ALA A 9 -8.83 10.68 -5.05
N ILE A 10 -7.70 10.65 -4.37
CA ILE A 10 -6.37 10.75 -4.94
C ILE A 10 -5.76 9.35 -4.96
N VAL A 11 -5.31 8.87 -6.12
CA VAL A 11 -4.62 7.58 -6.26
C VAL A 11 -3.25 7.82 -6.90
N THR A 12 -2.17 7.44 -6.20
CA THR A 12 -0.80 7.59 -6.71
C THR A 12 -0.32 6.32 -7.43
N GLY A 13 0.53 6.48 -8.46
CA GLY A 13 0.95 5.35 -9.29
C GLY A 13 -0.23 4.70 -10.02
N ALA A 14 -1.13 5.54 -10.55
CA ALA A 14 -2.46 5.14 -11.00
C ALA A 14 -2.59 4.97 -12.52
N GLY A 15 -1.51 5.11 -13.26
CA GLY A 15 -1.55 4.97 -14.73
C GLY A 15 -1.67 3.54 -15.22
N ARG A 16 -1.34 2.53 -14.38
CA ARG A 16 -1.34 1.11 -14.74
C ARG A 16 -1.63 0.22 -13.53
N GLY A 17 -1.89 -1.08 -13.82
CA GLY A 17 -1.97 -2.14 -12.81
C GLY A 17 -2.95 -1.84 -11.70
N ILE A 18 -2.57 -2.13 -10.44
CA ILE A 18 -3.44 -1.99 -9.27
C ILE A 18 -4.02 -0.57 -9.15
N GLY A 19 -3.19 0.46 -9.33
CA GLY A 19 -3.64 1.85 -9.20
C GLY A 19 -4.70 2.25 -10.22
N LYS A 20 -4.55 1.82 -11.48
CA LYS A 20 -5.56 2.01 -12.53
C LYS A 20 -6.89 1.35 -12.16
N GLU A 21 -6.84 0.08 -11.77
CA GLU A 21 -8.06 -0.67 -11.40
C GLU A 21 -8.76 -0.05 -10.18
N ILE A 22 -8.00 0.45 -9.21
CA ILE A 22 -8.56 1.20 -8.07
C ILE A 22 -9.27 2.47 -8.56
N CYS A 23 -8.66 3.26 -9.46
CA CYS A 23 -9.28 4.46 -10.01
C CYS A 23 -10.63 4.15 -10.69
N LEU A 24 -10.63 3.15 -11.57
CA LEU A 24 -11.83 2.73 -12.29
C LEU A 24 -12.93 2.25 -11.33
N HIS A 25 -12.55 1.49 -10.30
CA HIS A 25 -13.51 0.94 -9.35
C HIS A 25 -14.09 2.01 -8.42
N LEU A 26 -13.27 2.95 -7.92
CA LEU A 26 -13.72 4.10 -7.13
C LEU A 26 -14.63 5.02 -7.94
N ALA A 27 -14.26 5.32 -9.19
CA ALA A 27 -15.07 6.14 -10.10
C ALA A 27 -16.45 5.53 -10.36
N LYS A 28 -16.53 4.22 -10.63
CA LYS A 28 -17.79 3.49 -10.79
C LYS A 28 -18.68 3.54 -9.56
N GLN A 29 -18.12 3.82 -8.38
CA GLN A 29 -18.87 4.04 -7.15
C GLN A 29 -19.23 5.53 -6.91
N GLY A 30 -18.95 6.41 -7.86
CA GLY A 30 -19.33 7.84 -7.82
C GLY A 30 -18.28 8.77 -7.26
N ALA A 31 -17.06 8.31 -7.01
CA ALA A 31 -15.97 9.18 -6.60
C ALA A 31 -15.39 9.97 -7.79
N LYS A 32 -14.97 11.21 -7.55
CA LYS A 32 -14.15 12.01 -8.46
C LYS A 32 -12.68 11.67 -8.24
N ILE A 33 -11.92 11.47 -9.31
CA ILE A 33 -10.59 10.86 -9.21
C ILE A 33 -9.48 11.82 -9.65
N VAL A 34 -8.45 11.99 -8.80
CA VAL A 34 -7.14 12.49 -9.23
C VAL A 34 -6.26 11.28 -9.53
N VAL A 35 -5.95 11.08 -10.79
CA VAL A 35 -5.08 10.03 -11.29
C VAL A 35 -3.66 10.57 -11.31
N ASN A 36 -2.84 10.23 -10.32
CA ASN A 36 -1.44 10.64 -10.29
C ASN A 36 -0.54 9.52 -10.79
N ASP A 37 0.28 9.81 -11.80
CA ASP A 37 1.34 8.93 -12.28
C ASP A 37 2.43 9.72 -12.98
N LEU A 38 3.70 9.50 -12.62
CA LEU A 38 4.86 10.10 -13.26
C LEU A 38 5.11 9.57 -14.68
N GLY A 39 4.51 8.41 -15.00
CA GLY A 39 4.69 7.72 -16.28
C GLY A 39 6.01 6.97 -16.43
N GLY A 40 6.74 6.80 -15.32
CA GLY A 40 8.06 6.16 -15.32
C GLY A 40 8.03 4.64 -15.52
N ASP A 41 9.22 4.08 -15.77
CA ASP A 41 9.45 2.65 -15.86
C ASP A 41 9.49 1.96 -14.51
N ARG A 42 9.69 0.62 -14.51
CA ARG A 42 9.68 -0.22 -13.31
C ARG A 42 10.71 0.22 -12.26
N ASP A 43 11.86 0.70 -12.68
CA ASP A 43 12.97 1.16 -11.82
C ASP A 43 12.85 2.63 -11.41
N GLY A 44 11.79 3.32 -11.87
CA GLY A 44 11.54 4.74 -11.62
C GLY A 44 12.18 5.69 -12.63
N SER A 45 12.84 5.18 -13.68
CA SER A 45 13.36 6.00 -14.76
C SER A 45 12.26 6.41 -15.77
N GLY A 46 12.56 7.39 -16.62
CA GLY A 46 11.62 7.83 -17.66
C GLY A 46 10.45 8.67 -17.13
N GLY A 47 9.44 8.87 -17.98
CA GLY A 47 8.23 9.61 -17.67
C GLY A 47 7.30 9.64 -18.88
N GLY A 48 6.02 9.94 -18.65
CA GLY A 48 5.01 9.99 -19.70
C GLY A 48 3.64 10.39 -19.18
N LYS A 49 2.69 10.54 -20.10
CA LYS A 49 1.33 11.01 -19.78
C LYS A 49 0.33 9.84 -19.66
N ILE A 50 0.78 8.73 -19.08
CA ILE A 50 -0.08 7.53 -18.97
C ILE A 50 -1.30 7.74 -18.08
N ALA A 51 -1.27 8.70 -17.16
CA ALA A 51 -2.43 9.10 -16.37
C ALA A 51 -3.59 9.60 -17.26
N ASP A 52 -3.29 10.24 -18.40
CA ASP A 52 -4.30 10.74 -19.34
C ASP A 52 -5.16 9.62 -19.94
N GLU A 53 -4.57 8.44 -20.15
CA GLU A 53 -5.30 7.27 -20.68
C GLU A 53 -6.37 6.80 -19.70
N VAL A 54 -6.02 6.76 -18.40
CA VAL A 54 -6.96 6.38 -17.33
C VAL A 54 -8.03 7.45 -17.13
N VAL A 55 -7.64 8.72 -17.15
CA VAL A 55 -8.59 9.84 -17.09
C VAL A 55 -9.57 9.78 -18.25
N LYS A 56 -9.07 9.55 -19.47
CA LYS A 56 -9.93 9.40 -20.65
C LYS A 56 -10.91 8.25 -20.49
N GLU A 57 -10.45 7.07 -20.03
CA GLU A 57 -11.29 5.90 -19.82
C GLU A 57 -12.41 6.20 -18.80
N ILE A 58 -12.09 6.90 -17.69
CA ILE A 58 -13.09 7.30 -16.69
C ILE A 58 -14.09 8.30 -17.26
N ASN A 59 -13.62 9.31 -17.99
CA ASN A 59 -14.46 10.35 -18.57
C ASN A 59 -15.35 9.82 -19.70
N ASP A 60 -14.88 8.85 -20.49
CA ASP A 60 -15.68 8.16 -21.51
C ASP A 60 -16.86 7.38 -20.94
N LEU A 61 -16.77 6.99 -19.64
CA LEU A 61 -17.89 6.40 -18.87
C LEU A 61 -18.87 7.45 -18.30
N GLY A 62 -18.64 8.74 -18.56
CA GLY A 62 -19.44 9.85 -18.00
C GLY A 62 -19.13 10.15 -16.54
N LEU A 63 -17.98 9.73 -16.02
CA LEU A 63 -17.48 9.93 -14.67
C LEU A 63 -16.40 11.02 -14.65
N GLU A 64 -15.98 11.50 -13.48
CA GLU A 64 -15.10 12.65 -13.36
C GLU A 64 -13.68 12.25 -12.92
N ALA A 65 -12.66 12.59 -13.71
CA ALA A 65 -11.26 12.41 -13.35
C ALA A 65 -10.37 13.53 -13.89
N THR A 66 -9.25 13.76 -13.22
CA THR A 66 -8.17 14.66 -13.66
C THR A 66 -6.81 13.99 -13.49
N ALA A 67 -5.85 14.34 -14.37
CA ALA A 67 -4.50 13.81 -14.31
C ALA A 67 -3.56 14.70 -13.50
N ASN A 68 -2.59 14.09 -12.82
CA ASN A 68 -1.45 14.76 -12.21
C ASN A 68 -0.18 13.94 -12.47
N TYR A 69 0.96 14.63 -12.71
CA TYR A 69 2.23 14.01 -13.12
C TYR A 69 3.36 14.27 -12.13
N ASP A 70 3.06 14.81 -10.96
CA ASP A 70 4.07 15.12 -9.95
C ASP A 70 4.62 13.85 -9.29
N SER A 71 5.90 13.93 -8.90
CA SER A 71 6.58 12.83 -8.21
C SER A 71 6.20 12.77 -6.73
N VAL A 72 5.83 11.59 -6.25
CA VAL A 72 5.59 11.34 -4.82
C VAL A 72 6.87 11.44 -3.98
N SER A 73 8.06 11.31 -4.58
CA SER A 73 9.34 11.29 -3.86
C SER A 73 9.73 12.64 -3.23
N THR A 74 9.10 13.73 -3.65
CA THR A 74 9.39 15.08 -3.16
C THR A 74 8.23 15.66 -2.35
N VAL A 75 8.55 16.50 -1.38
CA VAL A 75 7.53 17.22 -0.58
C VAL A 75 6.66 18.08 -1.48
N GLN A 76 7.29 18.82 -2.42
CA GLN A 76 6.56 19.68 -3.36
C GLN A 76 5.62 18.86 -4.25
N GLY A 77 6.06 17.69 -4.73
CA GLY A 77 5.20 16.81 -5.52
C GLY A 77 3.97 16.33 -4.75
N GLY A 78 4.14 15.94 -3.48
CA GLY A 78 3.02 15.59 -2.62
C GLY A 78 2.03 16.74 -2.41
N GLU A 79 2.53 17.97 -2.20
CA GLU A 79 1.68 19.17 -2.09
C GLU A 79 0.94 19.45 -3.42
N ASN A 80 1.61 19.34 -4.57
CA ASN A 80 1.01 19.55 -5.90
C ASN A 80 -0.07 18.51 -6.22
N ILE A 81 0.17 17.22 -5.87
CA ILE A 81 -0.81 16.15 -6.04
C ILE A 81 -2.09 16.47 -5.24
N PHE A 82 -1.94 16.88 -3.99
CA PHE A 82 -3.08 17.29 -3.17
C PHE A 82 -3.77 18.53 -3.71
N GLN A 83 -3.00 19.55 -4.14
CA GLN A 83 -3.52 20.79 -4.68
C GLN A 83 -4.36 20.55 -5.95
N SER A 84 -4.01 19.56 -6.78
CA SER A 84 -4.81 19.16 -7.94
C SER A 84 -6.24 18.76 -7.57
N ALA A 85 -6.42 18.08 -6.42
CA ALA A 85 -7.74 17.73 -5.93
C ALA A 85 -8.53 18.96 -5.44
N ILE A 86 -7.84 19.90 -4.77
CA ILE A 86 -8.44 21.16 -4.32
C ILE A 86 -8.89 22.01 -5.52
N ASP A 87 -8.02 22.20 -6.50
CA ASP A 87 -8.26 23.09 -7.64
C ASP A 87 -9.37 22.54 -8.56
N THR A 88 -9.42 21.22 -8.73
CA THR A 88 -10.37 20.60 -9.66
C THR A 88 -11.70 20.27 -9.00
N PHE A 89 -11.67 19.78 -7.75
CA PHE A 89 -12.85 19.20 -7.09
C PHE A 89 -13.19 19.84 -5.74
N GLY A 90 -12.40 20.79 -5.27
CA GLY A 90 -12.65 21.56 -4.04
C GLY A 90 -12.26 20.83 -2.74
N GLY A 91 -11.64 19.67 -2.80
CA GLY A 91 -11.21 18.91 -1.61
C GLY A 91 -10.68 17.53 -1.90
N ALA A 92 -10.34 16.79 -0.84
CA ALA A 92 -10.00 15.38 -0.90
C ALA A 92 -10.54 14.64 0.32
N ASP A 93 -11.09 13.45 0.10
CA ASP A 93 -11.65 12.56 1.13
C ASP A 93 -10.88 11.25 1.25
N ILE A 94 -10.34 10.76 0.13
CA ILE A 94 -9.70 9.46 0.00
C ILE A 94 -8.30 9.67 -0.56
N LEU A 95 -7.30 9.03 0.06
CA LEU A 95 -5.95 8.93 -0.47
C LEU A 95 -5.54 7.47 -0.55
N VAL A 96 -5.15 7.01 -1.73
CA VAL A 96 -4.55 5.70 -1.95
C VAL A 96 -3.08 5.90 -2.33
N ASN A 97 -2.18 5.63 -1.39
CA ASN A 97 -0.74 5.64 -1.59
C ASN A 97 -0.30 4.32 -2.24
N ASN A 98 -0.33 4.27 -3.57
CA ASN A 98 -0.03 3.07 -4.34
C ASN A 98 1.26 3.17 -5.17
N ALA A 99 1.79 4.36 -5.44
CA ALA A 99 3.01 4.55 -6.22
C ALA A 99 4.17 3.68 -5.72
N GLY A 100 4.91 3.08 -6.65
CA GLY A 100 6.01 2.20 -6.31
C GLY A 100 6.90 1.82 -7.48
N ILE A 101 8.14 1.47 -7.16
CA ILE A 101 9.18 0.99 -8.06
C ILE A 101 9.87 -0.24 -7.46
N LEU A 102 10.69 -0.94 -8.25
CA LEU A 102 11.54 -2.05 -7.79
C LEU A 102 12.98 -1.84 -8.23
N ARG A 103 13.92 -2.07 -7.30
CA ARG A 103 15.38 -2.10 -7.52
C ARG A 103 15.96 -3.24 -6.68
N ASP A 104 15.58 -4.46 -7.07
CA ASP A 104 15.89 -5.68 -6.33
C ASP A 104 17.35 -6.08 -6.55
N LYS A 105 18.11 -6.16 -5.46
CA LYS A 105 19.49 -6.65 -5.41
C LYS A 105 19.77 -7.22 -4.02
N THR A 106 20.66 -8.19 -3.94
CA THR A 106 21.21 -8.58 -2.64
C THR A 106 21.95 -7.42 -2.01
N LEU A 107 21.93 -7.30 -0.68
CA LEU A 107 22.49 -6.15 0.04
C LEU A 107 23.94 -5.85 -0.35
N TYR A 108 24.77 -6.88 -0.56
CA TYR A 108 26.18 -6.71 -0.94
C TYR A 108 26.41 -6.25 -2.40
N ASN A 109 25.36 -6.28 -3.24
CA ASN A 109 25.38 -5.77 -4.62
C ASN A 109 24.51 -4.52 -4.80
N MET A 110 23.87 -4.04 -3.73
CA MET A 110 22.97 -2.89 -3.74
C MET A 110 23.78 -1.60 -3.67
N GLU A 111 23.53 -0.71 -4.61
CA GLU A 111 24.09 0.63 -4.57
C GLU A 111 23.25 1.54 -3.67
N GLU A 112 23.84 2.60 -3.10
CA GLU A 112 23.12 3.60 -2.29
C GLU A 112 21.91 4.17 -3.02
N SER A 113 22.04 4.45 -4.31
CA SER A 113 20.94 4.95 -5.16
C SER A 113 19.78 3.96 -5.32
N ASP A 114 20.02 2.64 -5.22
CA ASP A 114 18.97 1.63 -5.24
C ASP A 114 18.18 1.66 -3.93
N TRP A 115 18.89 1.85 -2.81
CA TRP A 115 18.27 2.01 -1.50
C TRP A 115 17.46 3.30 -1.41
N ASP A 116 18.09 4.44 -1.70
CA ASP A 116 17.48 5.76 -1.57
C ASP A 116 16.23 5.92 -2.43
N SER A 117 16.30 5.49 -3.70
CA SER A 117 15.14 5.57 -4.59
C SER A 117 13.93 4.79 -4.06
N ILE A 118 14.15 3.60 -3.49
CA ILE A 118 13.08 2.80 -2.90
C ILE A 118 12.50 3.49 -1.66
N MET A 119 13.35 4.00 -0.77
CA MET A 119 12.90 4.70 0.44
C MET A 119 12.16 5.99 0.09
N GLU A 120 12.64 6.75 -0.89
CA GLU A 120 12.04 8.01 -1.32
C GLU A 120 10.66 7.82 -1.95
N VAL A 121 10.52 6.86 -2.87
CA VAL A 121 9.24 6.62 -3.54
C VAL A 121 8.24 5.94 -2.60
N HIS A 122 8.64 4.88 -1.91
CA HIS A 122 7.71 4.12 -1.10
C HIS A 122 7.43 4.77 0.25
N LEU A 123 8.43 4.89 1.13
CA LEU A 123 8.18 5.32 2.51
C LEU A 123 7.98 6.83 2.61
N LYS A 124 8.92 7.59 2.05
CA LYS A 124 8.83 9.06 2.06
C LYS A 124 7.67 9.56 1.18
N GLY A 125 7.37 8.87 0.07
CA GLY A 125 6.22 9.17 -0.78
C GLY A 125 4.89 9.08 -0.05
N HIS A 126 4.70 8.06 0.80
CA HIS A 126 3.52 7.98 1.66
C HIS A 126 3.42 9.20 2.59
N TYR A 127 4.52 9.61 3.22
CA TYR A 127 4.56 10.82 4.04
C TYR A 127 4.23 12.07 3.22
N ASN A 128 4.87 12.25 2.05
CA ASN A 128 4.72 13.43 1.21
C ASN A 128 3.26 13.65 0.76
N CYS A 129 2.58 12.59 0.34
CA CYS A 129 1.20 12.66 -0.14
C CYS A 129 0.18 12.72 1.01
N THR A 130 0.48 12.07 2.15
CA THR A 130 -0.45 12.01 3.28
C THR A 130 -0.47 13.32 4.08
N ARG A 131 0.67 13.97 4.25
CA ARG A 131 0.81 15.18 5.07
C ARG A 131 -0.12 16.32 4.65
N PRO A 132 -0.24 16.72 3.36
CA PRO A 132 -1.16 17.78 2.96
C PRO A 132 -2.62 17.42 3.24
N LEU A 133 -3.05 16.18 2.99
CA LEU A 133 -4.40 15.71 3.32
C LEU A 133 -4.67 15.79 4.83
N VAL A 134 -3.75 15.33 5.68
CA VAL A 134 -3.93 15.38 7.16
C VAL A 134 -4.00 16.82 7.66
N ARG A 135 -3.21 17.73 7.10
CA ARG A 135 -3.33 19.18 7.39
C ARG A 135 -4.70 19.71 7.00
N PHE A 136 -5.18 19.41 5.81
CA PHE A 136 -6.50 19.81 5.34
C PHE A 136 -7.61 19.26 6.25
N ILE A 137 -7.55 17.98 6.63
CA ILE A 137 -8.49 17.35 7.58
C ILE A 137 -8.52 18.14 8.91
N ARG A 138 -7.33 18.45 9.46
CA ARG A 138 -7.19 19.19 10.71
C ARG A 138 -7.78 20.60 10.60
N ASP A 139 -7.38 21.33 9.55
CA ASP A 139 -7.69 22.76 9.42
C ASP A 139 -9.15 23.02 9.05
N THR A 140 -9.78 22.09 8.35
CA THR A 140 -11.21 22.15 7.97
C THR A 140 -12.13 21.33 8.87
N ASN A 141 -11.56 20.58 9.82
CA ASN A 141 -12.29 19.60 10.64
C ASN A 141 -13.09 18.60 9.77
N ARG A 142 -12.54 18.24 8.60
CA ARG A 142 -13.18 17.31 7.68
C ARG A 142 -13.17 15.90 8.28
N ALA A 143 -14.36 15.32 8.41
CA ALA A 143 -14.52 13.99 8.96
C ALA A 143 -14.73 12.94 7.86
N ASP A 144 -14.63 11.67 8.24
CA ASP A 144 -14.97 10.52 7.39
C ASP A 144 -14.06 10.40 6.16
N CYS A 145 -12.75 10.68 6.34
CA CYS A 145 -11.72 10.48 5.33
C CYS A 145 -11.14 9.06 5.39
N ARG A 146 -10.50 8.64 4.30
CA ARG A 146 -9.90 7.30 4.15
C ARG A 146 -8.48 7.40 3.61
N ILE A 147 -7.54 6.73 4.26
CA ILE A 147 -6.17 6.62 3.79
C ILE A 147 -5.83 5.13 3.64
N ILE A 148 -5.50 4.73 2.43
CA ILE A 148 -5.12 3.36 2.10
C ILE A 148 -3.67 3.35 1.66
N ASN A 149 -2.85 2.58 2.35
CA ASN A 149 -1.43 2.44 2.10
C ASN A 149 -1.11 1.08 1.48
N MET A 150 -0.20 1.00 0.52
CA MET A 150 0.17 -0.26 -0.11
C MET A 150 1.48 -0.80 0.47
N SER A 151 1.38 -1.83 1.32
CA SER A 151 2.53 -2.62 1.79
C SER A 151 2.81 -3.81 0.85
N SER A 152 3.41 -4.87 1.37
CA SER A 152 3.74 -6.10 0.64
C SER A 152 4.04 -7.23 1.62
N VAL A 153 3.85 -8.48 1.18
CA VAL A 153 4.35 -9.67 1.89
C VAL A 153 5.86 -9.57 2.14
N SER A 154 6.62 -8.94 1.24
CA SER A 154 8.07 -8.72 1.42
C SER A 154 8.39 -7.85 2.63
N GLY A 155 7.53 -6.88 2.98
CA GLY A 155 7.70 -6.06 4.18
C GLY A 155 7.22 -6.74 5.47
N LEU A 156 6.36 -7.76 5.35
CA LEU A 156 5.78 -8.45 6.49
C LEU A 156 6.54 -9.74 6.85
N PHE A 157 7.03 -10.46 5.85
CA PHE A 157 7.71 -11.75 6.03
C PHE A 157 9.15 -11.76 5.55
N GLY A 158 9.57 -10.73 4.80
CA GLY A 158 10.85 -10.69 4.12
C GLY A 158 10.81 -11.34 2.73
N ASN A 159 11.79 -10.97 1.90
CA ASN A 159 12.01 -11.60 0.60
C ASN A 159 13.48 -11.44 0.21
N PHE A 160 14.08 -12.51 -0.33
CA PHE A 160 15.47 -12.50 -0.75
C PHE A 160 15.72 -11.45 -1.85
N GLY A 161 16.78 -10.66 -1.72
CA GLY A 161 17.13 -9.63 -2.69
C GLY A 161 16.31 -8.34 -2.61
N GLN A 162 15.46 -8.19 -1.58
CA GLN A 162 14.56 -7.05 -1.40
C GLN A 162 14.72 -6.35 -0.04
N VAL A 163 15.94 -6.20 0.45
CA VAL A 163 16.18 -5.56 1.76
C VAL A 163 15.68 -4.12 1.79
N ASN A 164 15.93 -3.33 0.74
CA ASN A 164 15.42 -1.96 0.57
C ASN A 164 13.89 -1.93 0.51
N TYR A 165 13.30 -2.72 -0.39
CA TYR A 165 11.85 -2.79 -0.59
C TYR A 165 11.14 -3.33 0.66
N GLY A 166 11.65 -4.42 1.24
CA GLY A 166 11.13 -4.98 2.48
C GLY A 166 11.14 -3.97 3.64
N ALA A 167 12.26 -3.24 3.82
CA ALA A 167 12.37 -2.19 4.84
C ALA A 167 11.33 -1.08 4.63
N ALA A 168 11.19 -0.57 3.40
CA ALA A 168 10.20 0.47 3.08
C ALA A 168 8.77 -0.02 3.34
N LYS A 169 8.42 -1.24 2.90
CA LYS A 169 7.08 -1.82 3.04
C LYS A 169 6.74 -2.18 4.49
N ALA A 170 7.71 -2.59 5.31
CA ALA A 170 7.55 -2.74 6.75
C ALA A 170 7.33 -1.38 7.43
N GLY A 171 8.08 -0.35 7.02
CA GLY A 171 7.93 1.03 7.49
C GLY A 171 6.52 1.58 7.23
N ILE A 172 5.92 1.26 6.08
CA ILE A 172 4.53 1.65 5.74
C ILE A 172 3.52 1.03 6.73
N ALA A 173 3.71 -0.21 7.16
CA ALA A 173 2.85 -0.83 8.17
C ALA A 173 2.95 -0.10 9.52
N GLY A 174 4.17 0.31 9.93
CA GLY A 174 4.40 1.15 11.10
C GLY A 174 3.79 2.54 10.98
N PHE A 175 3.99 3.18 9.83
CA PHE A 175 3.39 4.48 9.50
C PHE A 175 1.85 4.44 9.61
N THR A 176 1.22 3.39 9.05
CA THR A 176 -0.23 3.20 9.11
C THR A 176 -0.73 3.14 10.55
N ARG A 177 -0.09 2.34 11.41
CA ARG A 177 -0.49 2.20 12.82
C ARG A 177 -0.40 3.51 13.58
N SER A 178 0.70 4.24 13.43
CA SER A 178 0.91 5.52 14.11
C SER A 178 -0.07 6.58 13.61
N LEU A 179 -0.22 6.71 12.29
CA LEU A 179 -1.12 7.69 11.70
C LEU A 179 -2.59 7.45 12.08
N ALA A 180 -3.02 6.19 12.15
CA ALA A 180 -4.38 5.85 12.55
C ALA A 180 -4.74 6.44 13.93
N LEU A 181 -3.79 6.46 14.87
CA LEU A 181 -3.98 7.06 16.19
C LEU A 181 -4.10 8.60 16.12
N GLU A 182 -3.28 9.24 15.27
CA GLU A 182 -3.28 10.71 15.14
C GLU A 182 -4.56 11.27 14.53
N VAL A 183 -5.16 10.55 13.57
CA VAL A 183 -6.32 11.01 12.81
C VAL A 183 -7.66 10.45 13.33
N ALA A 184 -7.65 9.60 14.34
CA ALA A 184 -8.85 8.95 14.90
C ALA A 184 -9.92 9.96 15.33
N LYS A 185 -9.53 11.08 15.96
CA LYS A 185 -10.45 12.13 16.40
C LYS A 185 -11.25 12.79 15.27
N TYR A 186 -10.79 12.68 14.01
CA TYR A 186 -11.46 13.17 12.82
C TYR A 186 -12.30 12.08 12.13
N LYS A 187 -12.45 10.89 12.73
CA LYS A 187 -13.11 9.73 12.12
C LYS A 187 -12.48 9.34 10.77
N CYS A 188 -11.19 9.61 10.60
CA CYS A 188 -10.42 9.20 9.44
C CYS A 188 -9.83 7.81 9.72
N THR A 189 -10.07 6.85 8.81
CA THR A 189 -9.48 5.52 8.92
C THR A 189 -8.20 5.42 8.08
N VAL A 190 -7.22 4.68 8.59
CA VAL A 190 -5.95 4.43 7.90
C VAL A 190 -5.69 2.93 7.91
N ASN A 191 -5.64 2.32 6.73
CA ASN A 191 -5.42 0.89 6.57
C ASN A 191 -4.32 0.60 5.54
N THR A 192 -3.77 -0.59 5.62
CA THR A 192 -2.75 -1.08 4.69
C THR A 192 -3.28 -2.28 3.92
N ILE A 193 -3.02 -2.32 2.62
CA ILE A 193 -3.19 -3.51 1.79
C ILE A 193 -1.82 -4.18 1.59
N SER A 194 -1.78 -5.49 1.72
CA SER A 194 -0.70 -6.36 1.26
C SER A 194 -1.21 -7.11 0.03
N PRO A 195 -1.01 -6.57 -1.17
CA PRO A 195 -1.58 -7.15 -2.38
C PRO A 195 -0.72 -8.28 -2.91
N GLY A 196 -1.36 -9.26 -3.53
CA GLY A 196 -0.71 -10.27 -4.37
C GLY A 196 -1.36 -10.26 -5.74
N ALA A 197 -0.78 -9.52 -6.69
CA ALA A 197 -1.26 -9.44 -8.06
C ALA A 197 -0.09 -9.42 -9.06
N ALA A 198 -0.30 -10.03 -10.21
CA ALA A 198 0.60 -9.91 -11.34
C ALA A 198 0.43 -8.53 -11.97
N THR A 199 1.52 -7.80 -12.03
CA THR A 199 1.59 -6.47 -12.63
C THR A 199 2.90 -6.37 -13.39
N ARG A 200 3.09 -5.32 -14.17
CA ARG A 200 4.38 -5.02 -14.81
C ARG A 200 5.58 -5.12 -13.84
N LEU A 201 5.35 -4.85 -12.55
CA LEU A 201 6.41 -4.93 -11.54
C LEU A 201 6.76 -6.37 -11.14
N THR A 202 5.84 -7.32 -11.31
CA THR A 202 5.93 -8.66 -10.70
C THR A 202 5.86 -9.83 -11.70
N ILE A 203 5.42 -9.61 -12.94
CA ILE A 203 5.28 -10.69 -13.94
C ILE A 203 6.60 -11.41 -14.16
N ASP A 204 7.69 -10.68 -14.42
CA ASP A 204 9.01 -11.28 -14.62
C ASP A 204 9.49 -12.10 -13.40
N LEU A 205 9.11 -11.67 -12.18
CA LEU A 205 9.46 -12.39 -10.95
C LEU A 205 8.63 -13.68 -10.81
N ILE A 206 7.37 -13.65 -11.22
CA ILE A 206 6.49 -14.83 -11.26
C ILE A 206 7.04 -15.87 -12.22
N GLU A 207 7.44 -15.45 -13.42
CA GLU A 207 8.03 -16.31 -14.44
C GLU A 207 9.42 -16.84 -14.04
N ALA A 208 10.28 -16.01 -13.47
CA ALA A 208 11.57 -16.42 -12.94
C ALA A 208 11.46 -17.43 -11.79
N ALA A 209 10.34 -17.39 -11.03
CA ALA A 209 10.00 -18.39 -10.01
C ALA A 209 9.40 -19.68 -10.60
N GLY A 210 9.39 -19.85 -11.94
CA GLY A 210 8.85 -21.02 -12.64
C GLY A 210 7.32 -21.11 -12.66
N ARG A 211 6.63 -20.03 -12.31
CA ARG A 211 5.16 -19.93 -12.40
C ARG A 211 4.75 -19.27 -13.72
N LYS A 212 3.65 -19.75 -14.31
CA LYS A 212 3.12 -19.16 -15.53
C LYS A 212 2.15 -18.04 -15.20
N TYR A 213 2.36 -16.87 -15.81
CA TYR A 213 1.36 -15.81 -15.83
C TYR A 213 0.31 -16.09 -16.92
N ASP A 214 -0.96 -15.94 -16.59
CA ASP A 214 -2.08 -16.01 -17.52
C ASP A 214 -2.94 -14.73 -17.33
N GLU A 215 -3.00 -13.93 -18.37
CA GLU A 215 -3.75 -12.66 -18.35
C GLU A 215 -5.27 -12.86 -18.22
N ASN A 216 -5.77 -14.06 -18.53
CA ASN A 216 -7.19 -14.40 -18.42
C ASN A 216 -7.55 -15.00 -17.05
N ASP A 217 -6.56 -15.25 -16.19
CA ASP A 217 -6.79 -15.71 -14.82
C ASP A 217 -6.97 -14.51 -13.89
N TRP A 218 -8.22 -14.15 -13.60
CA TRP A 218 -8.55 -13.03 -12.71
C TRP A 218 -7.90 -13.14 -11.33
N THR A 219 -7.52 -14.33 -10.89
CA THR A 219 -6.87 -14.53 -9.60
C THR A 219 -5.43 -14.00 -9.58
N GLN A 220 -4.86 -13.77 -10.75
CA GLN A 220 -3.53 -13.20 -10.93
C GLN A 220 -3.56 -11.69 -11.24
N GLY A 221 -4.68 -11.18 -11.75
CA GLY A 221 -4.81 -9.81 -12.22
C GLY A 221 -4.86 -8.75 -11.09
N PRO A 222 -4.56 -7.49 -11.42
CA PRO A 222 -4.64 -6.37 -10.48
C PRO A 222 -6.07 -5.99 -10.11
N GLU A 223 -7.07 -6.34 -10.93
CA GLU A 223 -8.49 -6.02 -10.74
C GLU A 223 -9.07 -6.59 -9.44
N GLN A 224 -8.55 -7.72 -8.97
CA GLN A 224 -8.99 -8.35 -7.72
C GLN A 224 -8.73 -7.51 -6.46
N ILE A 225 -7.80 -6.55 -6.53
CA ILE A 225 -7.43 -5.72 -5.38
C ILE A 225 -8.40 -4.53 -5.24
N ALA A 226 -8.89 -4.00 -6.35
CA ALA A 226 -9.70 -2.79 -6.38
C ALA A 226 -11.00 -2.87 -5.55
N PRO A 227 -11.78 -3.95 -5.54
CA PRO A 227 -12.98 -4.08 -4.70
C PRO A 227 -12.69 -3.95 -3.21
N VAL A 228 -11.58 -4.54 -2.73
CA VAL A 228 -11.19 -4.50 -1.32
C VAL A 228 -10.80 -3.07 -0.91
N VAL A 229 -9.99 -2.39 -1.73
CA VAL A 229 -9.64 -0.98 -1.51
C VAL A 229 -10.87 -0.10 -1.52
N THR A 230 -11.77 -0.30 -2.49
CA THR A 230 -13.00 0.49 -2.60
C THR A 230 -13.91 0.29 -1.40
N TRP A 231 -14.09 -0.95 -0.93
CA TRP A 231 -14.90 -1.23 0.26
C TRP A 231 -14.35 -0.51 1.48
N LEU A 232 -13.03 -0.49 1.68
CA LEU A 232 -12.37 0.24 2.76
C LEU A 232 -12.59 1.76 2.68
N CYS A 233 -12.88 2.28 1.50
CA CYS A 233 -13.20 3.69 1.30
C CYS A 233 -14.66 4.02 1.60
N THR A 234 -15.55 3.05 1.77
CA THR A 234 -16.97 3.26 2.04
C THR A 234 -17.27 3.59 3.51
N LYS A 235 -18.50 4.00 3.77
CA LYS A 235 -19.01 4.19 5.13
C LYS A 235 -19.11 2.86 5.91
N ALA A 236 -19.30 1.74 5.24
CA ALA A 236 -19.36 0.42 5.87
C ALA A 236 -18.05 0.04 6.59
N ALA A 237 -16.91 0.61 6.17
CA ALA A 237 -15.60 0.39 6.76
C ALA A 237 -15.20 1.46 7.80
N SER A 238 -16.12 2.27 8.32
CA SER A 238 -15.81 3.38 9.26
C SER A 238 -15.14 2.95 10.56
N GLU A 239 -15.32 1.71 10.98
CA GLU A 239 -14.71 1.13 12.18
C GLU A 239 -13.46 0.31 11.88
N VAL A 240 -13.09 0.16 10.59
CA VAL A 240 -11.91 -0.59 10.18
C VAL A 240 -10.74 0.38 10.04
N THR A 241 -9.84 0.38 11.00
CA THR A 241 -8.64 1.23 10.98
C THR A 241 -7.43 0.51 11.56
N SER A 242 -6.23 0.95 11.19
CA SER A 242 -4.96 0.36 11.64
C SER A 242 -4.74 -1.10 11.22
N GLN A 243 -5.52 -1.62 10.26
CA GLN A 243 -5.43 -3.00 9.83
C GLN A 243 -4.47 -3.18 8.64
N ILE A 244 -3.88 -4.38 8.56
CA ILE A 244 -3.14 -4.83 7.38
C ILE A 244 -3.96 -5.96 6.75
N ILE A 245 -4.52 -5.69 5.57
CA ILE A 245 -5.40 -6.61 4.87
C ILE A 245 -4.64 -7.22 3.70
N HIS A 246 -4.56 -8.55 3.68
CA HIS A 246 -4.00 -9.31 2.57
C HIS A 246 -5.10 -9.63 1.55
N SER A 247 -4.80 -9.39 0.27
CA SER A 247 -5.69 -9.72 -0.84
C SER A 247 -4.89 -10.31 -1.99
N GLN A 248 -5.16 -11.57 -2.33
CA GLN A 248 -4.46 -12.30 -3.39
C GLN A 248 -5.28 -13.49 -3.88
N GLY A 249 -5.55 -13.58 -5.18
CA GLY A 249 -6.11 -14.78 -5.82
C GLY A 249 -7.42 -15.25 -5.21
N GLY A 250 -8.31 -14.33 -4.82
CA GLY A 250 -9.55 -14.64 -4.13
C GLY A 250 -9.39 -14.84 -2.61
N ILE A 251 -8.17 -14.80 -2.09
CA ILE A 251 -7.91 -14.83 -0.64
C ILE A 251 -8.07 -13.43 -0.07
N LEU A 252 -8.85 -13.28 0.97
CA LEU A 252 -8.96 -12.09 1.79
C LEU A 252 -8.62 -12.45 3.23
N GLY A 253 -7.62 -11.79 3.81
CA GLY A 253 -7.17 -12.08 5.17
C GLY A 253 -6.74 -10.81 5.92
N ILE A 254 -6.69 -10.89 7.24
CA ILE A 254 -6.12 -9.86 8.11
C ILE A 254 -4.80 -10.38 8.64
N MET A 255 -3.73 -9.61 8.48
CA MET A 255 -2.44 -9.93 9.06
C MET A 255 -2.46 -9.69 10.56
N GLN A 256 -1.84 -10.57 11.31
CA GLN A 256 -1.69 -10.43 12.74
C GLN A 256 -0.87 -9.16 13.07
N GLN A 257 -1.38 -8.36 13.98
CA GLN A 257 -0.65 -7.21 14.50
C GLN A 257 0.48 -7.68 15.44
N PRO A 258 1.60 -6.93 15.54
CA PRO A 258 2.67 -7.25 16.47
C PRO A 258 2.13 -7.37 17.90
N ALA A 259 2.44 -8.49 18.57
CA ALA A 259 2.06 -8.77 19.94
C ALA A 259 3.19 -9.49 20.68
N ILE A 260 3.29 -9.30 21.99
CA ILE A 260 4.15 -10.13 22.84
C ILE A 260 3.42 -11.47 23.03
N ILE A 261 3.91 -12.51 22.39
CA ILE A 261 3.29 -13.84 22.42
C ILE A 261 3.77 -14.70 23.60
N LYS A 262 4.95 -14.40 24.16
CA LYS A 262 5.51 -15.03 25.34
C LYS A 262 6.46 -14.05 26.01
N SER A 263 6.47 -14.01 27.34
CA SER A 263 7.35 -13.14 28.11
C SER A 263 7.78 -13.80 29.41
N PHE A 264 8.93 -13.42 29.91
CA PHE A 264 9.39 -13.67 31.27
C PHE A 264 9.60 -12.32 31.95
N THR A 265 9.53 -12.30 33.28
CA THR A 265 9.76 -11.11 34.11
C THR A 265 10.81 -11.43 35.17
N THR A 266 11.56 -10.43 35.62
CA THR A 266 12.49 -10.51 36.74
C THR A 266 12.32 -9.26 37.59
N ASP A 267 12.64 -9.36 38.89
CA ASP A 267 12.63 -8.23 39.82
C ASP A 267 14.00 -7.52 39.87
N ASP A 268 15.00 -8.01 39.13
CA ASP A 268 16.35 -7.48 39.08
C ASP A 268 16.90 -7.49 37.64
N LEU A 269 18.13 -7.07 37.42
CA LEU A 269 18.80 -7.13 36.12
C LEU A 269 18.96 -8.58 35.65
N TRP A 270 18.68 -8.81 34.38
CA TRP A 270 18.93 -10.11 33.74
C TRP A 270 20.42 -10.46 33.79
N THR A 271 20.75 -11.65 34.29
CA THR A 271 22.09 -12.21 34.15
C THR A 271 22.22 -12.99 32.82
N LEU A 272 23.44 -13.15 32.31
CA LEU A 272 23.70 -13.93 31.09
C LEU A 272 23.22 -15.37 31.25
N ASP A 273 23.44 -16.00 32.40
CA ASP A 273 23.01 -17.39 32.67
C ASP A 273 21.48 -17.53 32.61
N GLN A 274 20.74 -16.52 33.12
CA GLN A 274 19.29 -16.49 32.99
C GLN A 274 18.85 -16.36 31.54
N LEU A 275 19.49 -15.48 30.75
CA LEU A 275 19.20 -15.29 29.33
C LEU A 275 19.51 -16.55 28.53
N ASP A 276 20.64 -17.23 28.80
CA ASP A 276 21.03 -18.46 28.14
C ASP A 276 19.98 -19.58 28.37
N SER A 277 19.33 -19.59 29.53
CA SER A 277 18.28 -20.59 29.82
C SER A 277 16.91 -20.23 29.24
N LEU A 278 16.56 -18.95 29.18
CA LEU A 278 15.20 -18.47 28.85
C LEU A 278 15.00 -18.15 27.36
N ILE A 279 16.02 -17.61 26.69
CA ILE A 279 15.88 -17.18 25.27
C ILE A 279 15.59 -18.37 24.33
N PRO A 280 16.20 -19.56 24.47
CA PRO A 280 15.82 -20.73 23.66
C PRO A 280 14.31 -21.01 23.72
N ASP A 281 13.72 -20.98 24.93
CA ASP A 281 12.30 -21.22 25.11
C ASP A 281 11.42 -20.12 24.47
N LEU A 282 11.88 -18.85 24.44
CA LEU A 282 11.17 -17.78 23.73
C LEU A 282 11.20 -17.98 22.21
N VAL A 283 12.30 -18.49 21.69
CA VAL A 283 12.53 -18.68 20.25
C VAL A 283 11.86 -19.94 19.70
N GLU A 284 11.76 -21.01 20.48
CA GLU A 284 11.07 -22.25 20.04
C GLU A 284 9.60 -22.02 19.66
N SER A 285 8.98 -21.00 20.22
CA SER A 285 7.66 -20.56 19.79
C SER A 285 7.62 -20.02 18.35
N LYS A 286 8.77 -19.74 17.72
CA LYS A 286 8.89 -19.27 16.33
C LYS A 286 8.85 -20.37 15.26
N LYS A 287 9.04 -21.63 15.60
CA LYS A 287 8.93 -22.74 14.62
C LYS A 287 7.54 -22.82 13.96
N TYR A 288 6.55 -22.21 14.58
CA TYR A 288 5.20 -22.07 14.01
C TYR A 288 5.12 -21.16 12.78
N HIS A 289 6.12 -20.27 12.55
CA HIS A 289 6.05 -19.33 11.43
C HIS A 289 6.73 -19.83 10.15
N ASP A 290 7.79 -20.63 10.24
CA ASP A 290 8.56 -21.06 9.07
C ASP A 290 7.86 -22.20 8.30
N GLU A 291 7.22 -23.11 9.01
CA GLU A 291 6.44 -24.21 8.39
C GLU A 291 5.12 -23.71 7.78
N ASP A 292 4.43 -22.77 8.44
CA ASP A 292 3.17 -22.20 7.96
C ASP A 292 3.34 -21.29 6.72
N VAL A 293 4.46 -20.61 6.58
CA VAL A 293 4.74 -19.73 5.42
C VAL A 293 5.20 -20.54 4.21
N ALA A 294 5.98 -21.61 4.42
CA ALA A 294 6.43 -22.47 3.34
C ALA A 294 5.31 -23.34 2.76
N GLU A 295 4.36 -23.82 3.59
CA GLU A 295 3.24 -24.62 3.12
C GLU A 295 2.02 -23.82 2.64
N LYS A 296 1.81 -22.60 3.14
CA LYS A 296 0.65 -21.76 2.77
C LYS A 296 0.87 -20.83 1.59
N GLY A 297 2.07 -20.80 1.03
CA GLY A 297 2.37 -20.09 -0.22
C GLY A 297 1.79 -20.77 -1.48
N ALA A 298 1.20 -21.96 -1.35
CA ALA A 298 0.49 -22.62 -2.44
C ALA A 298 -0.97 -22.83 -2.03
N PRO A 299 -1.96 -22.33 -2.81
CA PRO A 299 -3.36 -22.61 -2.52
C PRO A 299 -3.60 -24.11 -2.61
N LYS A 300 -3.96 -24.76 -1.50
CA LYS A 300 -4.55 -26.09 -1.56
C LYS A 300 -5.86 -25.97 -2.34
N LYS A 301 -5.95 -26.68 -3.48
CA LYS A 301 -7.23 -26.85 -4.20
C LYS A 301 -8.26 -27.41 -3.21
N VAL A 302 -9.31 -26.63 -2.96
CA VAL A 302 -10.56 -27.11 -2.39
C VAL A 302 -11.40 -27.69 -3.52
#